data_e06728f3f20ab260914365b19eb13ad2
#
_entry.id   e06728f3f20ab260914365b19eb13ad2
#
_cell.length_a   1.000
_cell.length_b   1.000
_cell.length_c   1.000
_cell.angle_alpha   90.00
_cell.angle_beta   90.00
_cell.angle_gamma   90.00
#
_symmetry.space_group_name_H-M   'P 1'
#
loop_
_entity.id
_entity.type
_entity.pdbx_description
1 polymer ?
#
loop_
_entity_poly.entity_id
_entity_poly.type
_entity_poly.pdbx_seq_one_letter_code
_entity_poly.pdbx_strand_id
1 'polypeptide(L)'
;MVEMDMQLGDREAEWHAWYLAHIKMLLSVSGFRASQRFQSILPCPAPYLALHQVDSGAIFESAEYRARGGPGSTGEWRALHLNWRRNLLDGLPETPAVQQNARLLRLENARDITLPPGVAVTWTKAVGLDCDADQFGLAVIADPTPLLDLARHDARVRLYRPISEKLCEEKS
;
A
#
# COMPACT_ATOMS: atom_id res chain seq x y z
N MET A 1 -5.40 0.67 0.64
CA MET A 1 -4.21 0.10 -0.03
C MET A 1 -4.23 0.50 -1.49
N VAL A 2 -3.10 0.94 -2.02
CA VAL A 2 -2.94 1.30 -3.44
C VAL A 2 -1.71 0.55 -3.96
N GLU A 3 -1.87 -0.16 -5.06
CA GLU A 3 -0.78 -0.85 -5.75
C GLU A 3 -0.64 -0.29 -7.17
N MET A 4 0.57 -0.17 -7.68
CA MET A 4 0.83 0.37 -9.01
C MET A 4 2.19 -0.01 -9.55
N ASP A 5 2.31 0.05 -10.86
CA ASP A 5 3.56 0.19 -11.59
C ASP A 5 3.60 1.57 -12.26
N MET A 6 4.79 2.00 -12.66
CA MET A 6 5.01 3.32 -13.23
C MET A 6 6.00 3.26 -14.39
N GLN A 7 5.66 3.89 -15.50
CA GLN A 7 6.58 4.09 -16.64
C GLN A 7 7.45 5.34 -16.41
N LEU A 8 8.40 5.25 -15.48
CA LEU A 8 9.16 6.42 -15.00
C LEU A 8 10.38 6.78 -15.85
N GLY A 9 11.00 5.82 -16.53
CA GLY A 9 12.29 6.03 -17.18
C GLY A 9 13.32 6.54 -16.18
N ASP A 10 13.90 7.67 -16.45
CA ASP A 10 14.88 8.38 -15.60
C ASP A 10 14.24 9.30 -14.54
N ARG A 11 12.91 9.39 -14.48
CA ARG A 11 12.14 10.27 -13.58
C ARG A 11 11.76 9.63 -12.24
N GLU A 12 12.33 8.49 -11.87
CA GLU A 12 11.94 7.78 -10.65
C GLU A 12 12.15 8.63 -9.38
N ALA A 13 13.26 9.33 -9.27
CA ALA A 13 13.53 10.19 -8.13
C ALA A 13 12.54 11.36 -8.02
N GLU A 14 12.17 11.96 -9.15
CA GLU A 14 11.18 13.04 -9.22
C GLU A 14 9.79 12.54 -8.78
N TRP A 15 9.38 11.35 -9.27
CA TRP A 15 8.13 10.74 -8.86
C TRP A 15 8.10 10.41 -7.37
N HIS A 16 9.19 9.91 -6.80
CA HIS A 16 9.27 9.64 -5.38
C HIS A 16 9.12 10.92 -4.54
N ALA A 17 9.75 12.02 -4.95
CA ALA A 17 9.60 13.32 -4.29
C ALA A 17 8.17 13.85 -4.38
N TRP A 18 7.56 13.77 -5.57
CA TRP A 18 6.16 14.12 -5.77
C TRP A 18 5.22 13.28 -4.90
N TYR A 19 5.43 11.95 -4.85
CA TYR A 19 4.55 11.07 -4.09
C TYR A 19 4.63 11.36 -2.58
N LEU A 20 5.79 11.71 -2.07
CA LEU A 20 5.96 12.12 -0.69
C LEU A 20 5.17 13.42 -0.38
N ALA A 21 5.23 14.40 -1.28
CA ALA A 21 4.42 15.62 -1.17
C ALA A 21 2.93 15.31 -1.26
N HIS A 22 2.53 14.39 -2.14
CA HIS A 22 1.15 13.92 -2.27
C HIS A 22 0.64 13.26 -0.98
N ILE A 23 1.45 12.42 -0.32
CA ILE A 23 1.08 11.85 0.99
C ILE A 23 0.87 12.94 2.04
N LYS A 24 1.77 13.92 2.13
CA LYS A 24 1.62 15.03 3.07
C LYS A 24 0.32 15.82 2.82
N MET A 25 -0.03 16.03 1.56
CA MET A 25 -1.29 16.64 1.18
C MET A 25 -2.48 15.76 1.61
N LEU A 26 -2.45 14.44 1.37
CA LEU A 26 -3.50 13.53 1.82
C LEU A 26 -3.67 13.55 3.34
N LEU A 27 -2.57 13.54 4.10
CA LEU A 27 -2.60 13.62 5.57
C LEU A 27 -3.16 14.94 6.11
N SER A 28 -3.24 15.99 5.28
CA SER A 28 -3.93 17.23 5.61
C SER A 28 -5.44 17.21 5.32
N VAL A 29 -5.96 16.12 4.74
CA VAL A 29 -7.41 15.91 4.53
C VAL A 29 -7.97 15.21 5.75
N SER A 30 -9.06 15.75 6.31
CA SER A 30 -9.71 15.20 7.50
C SER A 30 -10.06 13.73 7.33
N GLY A 31 -9.60 12.89 8.27
CA GLY A 31 -9.85 11.45 8.29
C GLY A 31 -8.74 10.61 7.62
N PHE A 32 -7.72 11.19 7.00
CA PHE A 32 -6.48 10.49 6.71
C PHE A 32 -5.57 10.53 7.94
N ARG A 33 -5.14 9.38 8.45
CA ARG A 33 -4.41 9.24 9.72
C ARG A 33 -2.93 8.92 9.56
N ALA A 34 -2.62 8.04 8.62
CA ALA A 34 -1.24 7.63 8.39
C ALA A 34 -1.05 7.12 6.95
N SER A 35 0.21 7.10 6.51
CA SER A 35 0.59 6.54 5.23
C SER A 35 2.03 6.03 5.28
N GLN A 36 2.28 4.88 4.63
CA GLN A 36 3.62 4.36 4.39
C GLN A 36 3.71 3.78 2.98
N ARG A 37 4.86 3.98 2.34
CA ARG A 37 5.14 3.47 0.98
C ARG A 37 6.12 2.31 1.01
N PHE A 38 5.93 1.44 0.01
CA PHE A 38 6.70 0.20 -0.11
C PHE A 38 7.05 -0.07 -1.56
N GLN A 39 8.12 -0.85 -1.76
CA GLN A 39 8.52 -1.39 -3.04
C GLN A 39 8.73 -2.91 -2.92
N SER A 40 8.24 -3.66 -3.88
CA SER A 40 8.44 -5.11 -3.92
C SER A 40 9.93 -5.45 -4.00
N ILE A 41 10.35 -6.48 -3.25
CA ILE A 41 11.73 -7.00 -3.32
C ILE A 41 11.93 -8.04 -4.41
N LEU A 42 10.84 -8.47 -5.07
CA LEU A 42 10.86 -9.37 -6.21
C LEU A 42 10.10 -8.72 -7.38
N PRO A 43 10.45 -9.05 -8.63
CA PRO A 43 9.71 -8.56 -9.79
C PRO A 43 8.22 -8.93 -9.70
N CYS A 44 7.34 -7.97 -9.93
CA CYS A 44 5.89 -8.19 -10.00
C CYS A 44 5.22 -7.10 -10.82
N PRO A 45 3.97 -7.31 -11.30
CA PRO A 45 3.26 -6.35 -12.16
C PRO A 45 2.96 -4.99 -11.52
N ALA A 46 2.90 -4.91 -10.17
CA ALA A 46 2.67 -3.68 -9.42
C ALA A 46 3.70 -3.58 -8.29
N PRO A 47 4.94 -3.12 -8.59
CA PRO A 47 6.04 -3.14 -7.63
C PRO A 47 5.91 -2.11 -6.50
N TYR A 48 5.11 -1.08 -6.68
CA TYR A 48 4.90 -0.06 -5.66
C TYR A 48 3.59 -0.26 -4.92
N LEU A 49 3.62 -0.10 -3.60
CA LEU A 49 2.46 -0.20 -2.73
C LEU A 49 2.46 0.98 -1.75
N ALA A 50 1.27 1.55 -1.49
CA ALA A 50 1.03 2.49 -0.41
C ALA A 50 -0.11 1.98 0.49
N LEU A 51 0.13 1.97 1.79
CA LEU A 51 -0.90 1.77 2.80
C LEU A 51 -1.29 3.13 3.37
N HIS A 52 -2.53 3.52 3.18
CA HIS A 52 -3.13 4.70 3.81
C HIS A 52 -4.10 4.23 4.88
N GLN A 53 -3.99 4.78 6.07
CA GLN A 53 -4.98 4.62 7.12
C GLN A 53 -6.00 5.74 7.03
N VAL A 54 -7.27 5.37 6.98
CA VAL A 54 -8.39 6.30 6.91
C VAL A 54 -9.45 5.94 7.97
N ASP A 55 -10.20 6.93 8.45
CA ASP A 55 -11.26 6.70 9.43
C ASP A 55 -12.41 5.87 8.87
N SER A 56 -12.75 6.10 7.62
CA SER A 56 -13.78 5.36 6.90
C SER A 56 -13.69 5.57 5.39
N GLY A 57 -14.39 4.73 4.61
CA GLY A 57 -14.50 4.89 3.16
C GLY A 57 -15.26 6.16 2.74
N ALA A 58 -16.08 6.75 3.63
CA ALA A 58 -16.82 7.97 3.34
C ALA A 58 -15.92 9.18 3.02
N ILE A 59 -14.65 9.13 3.43
CA ILE A 59 -13.69 10.19 3.12
C ILE A 59 -13.52 10.40 1.62
N PHE A 60 -13.57 9.34 0.81
CA PHE A 60 -13.40 9.41 -0.64
C PHE A 60 -14.57 10.14 -1.34
N GLU A 61 -15.71 10.31 -0.63
CA GLU A 61 -16.87 11.06 -1.08
C GLU A 61 -16.89 12.49 -0.55
N SER A 62 -16.00 12.84 0.39
CA SER A 62 -15.97 14.17 0.99
C SER A 62 -15.60 15.26 -0.02
N ALA A 63 -16.16 16.46 0.16
CA ALA A 63 -15.82 17.62 -0.67
C ALA A 63 -14.33 18.00 -0.54
N GLU A 64 -13.78 17.87 0.67
CA GLU A 64 -12.38 18.16 0.95
C GLU A 64 -11.44 17.21 0.15
N TYR A 65 -11.69 15.90 0.20
CA TYR A 65 -10.90 14.94 -0.57
C TYR A 65 -11.00 15.19 -2.09
N ARG A 66 -12.22 15.44 -2.59
CA ARG A 66 -12.42 15.71 -4.04
C ARG A 66 -11.68 16.96 -4.50
N ALA A 67 -11.63 18.00 -3.65
CA ALA A 67 -10.93 19.24 -3.98
C ALA A 67 -9.41 19.12 -3.93
N ARG A 68 -8.83 18.26 -3.07
CA ARG A 68 -7.40 18.22 -2.77
C ARG A 68 -6.73 16.90 -3.18
N GLY A 69 -7.34 15.76 -2.84
CA GLY A 69 -6.77 14.42 -2.96
C GLY A 69 -7.41 13.53 -4.01
N GLY A 70 -8.44 14.01 -4.70
CA GLY A 70 -9.17 13.23 -5.71
C GLY A 70 -8.34 12.87 -6.95
N PRO A 71 -8.93 12.17 -7.94
CA PRO A 71 -8.20 11.67 -9.12
C PRO A 71 -7.42 12.72 -9.92
N GLY A 72 -7.82 13.99 -9.84
CA GLY A 72 -7.11 15.11 -10.48
C GLY A 72 -5.78 15.48 -9.83
N SER A 73 -5.56 15.08 -8.56
CA SER A 73 -4.34 15.42 -7.83
C SER A 73 -3.09 14.65 -8.29
N THR A 74 -3.24 13.59 -9.07
CA THR A 74 -2.13 12.84 -9.66
C THR A 74 -1.42 13.58 -10.79
N GLY A 75 -2.06 14.62 -11.36
CA GLY A 75 -1.44 15.45 -12.38
C GLY A 75 -0.91 14.66 -13.58
N GLU A 76 0.27 15.02 -14.03
CA GLU A 76 0.96 14.38 -15.16
C GLU A 76 1.32 12.90 -14.90
N TRP A 77 1.52 12.50 -13.65
CA TRP A 77 1.85 11.12 -13.29
C TRP A 77 0.74 10.13 -13.61
N ARG A 78 -0.51 10.61 -13.73
CA ARG A 78 -1.65 9.74 -14.02
C ARG A 78 -1.48 8.94 -15.32
N ALA A 79 -0.91 9.55 -16.34
CA ALA A 79 -0.69 8.90 -17.64
C ALA A 79 0.40 7.82 -17.60
N LEU A 80 1.25 7.84 -16.59
CA LEU A 80 2.38 6.91 -16.41
C LEU A 80 2.05 5.72 -15.50
N HIS A 81 0.86 5.72 -14.86
CA HIS A 81 0.44 4.60 -14.02
C HIS A 81 0.07 3.39 -14.86
N LEU A 82 0.61 2.24 -14.46
CA LEU A 82 0.22 0.93 -14.95
C LEU A 82 -0.23 0.06 -13.77
N ASN A 83 -1.07 -0.93 -14.05
CA ASN A 83 -1.52 -1.91 -13.05
C ASN A 83 -2.02 -1.26 -11.74
N TRP A 84 -2.66 -0.10 -11.87
CA TRP A 84 -3.13 0.67 -10.72
C TRP A 84 -4.38 0.03 -10.13
N ARG A 85 -4.31 -0.34 -8.85
CA ARG A 85 -5.40 -0.94 -8.09
C ARG A 85 -5.54 -0.27 -6.73
N ARG A 86 -6.77 -0.08 -6.28
CA ARG A 86 -7.09 0.51 -4.98
C ARG A 86 -8.10 -0.37 -4.27
N ASN A 87 -7.77 -0.78 -3.06
CA ASN A 87 -8.69 -1.55 -2.23
C ASN A 87 -8.88 -0.87 -0.88
N LEU A 88 -10.12 -0.62 -0.50
CA LEU A 88 -10.47 -0.25 0.86
C LEU A 88 -10.58 -1.53 1.67
N LEU A 89 -9.77 -1.62 2.73
CA LEU A 89 -9.66 -2.81 3.56
C LEU A 89 -10.28 -2.56 4.93
N ASP A 90 -11.11 -3.50 5.38
CA ASP A 90 -11.65 -3.56 6.73
C ASP A 90 -11.05 -4.72 7.51
N GLY A 91 -11.02 -4.63 8.84
CA GLY A 91 -10.43 -5.64 9.73
C GLY A 91 -8.98 -5.36 10.15
N LEU A 92 -8.44 -4.18 9.81
CA LEU A 92 -7.13 -3.73 10.28
C LEU A 92 -7.31 -2.46 11.13
N PRO A 93 -7.18 -2.57 12.46
CA PRO A 93 -7.43 -1.41 13.35
C PRO A 93 -6.42 -0.28 13.13
N GLU A 94 -5.20 -0.64 12.73
CA GLU A 94 -4.14 0.31 12.40
C GLU A 94 -3.22 -0.27 11.33
N THR A 95 -2.80 0.56 10.35
CA THR A 95 -1.79 0.14 9.39
C THR A 95 -0.45 -0.10 10.09
N PRO A 96 0.26 -1.21 9.77
CA PRO A 96 1.52 -1.51 10.43
C PRO A 96 2.58 -0.45 10.12
N ALA A 97 3.42 -0.13 11.11
CA ALA A 97 4.66 0.61 10.89
C ALA A 97 5.78 -0.39 10.59
N VAL A 98 6.27 -0.39 9.35
CA VAL A 98 7.33 -1.31 8.92
C VAL A 98 8.67 -0.57 8.93
N GLN A 99 9.59 -1.05 9.76
CA GLN A 99 10.94 -0.48 9.86
C GLN A 99 11.82 -0.90 8.68
N GLN A 100 12.91 -0.17 8.42
CA GLN A 100 13.81 -0.42 7.28
C GLN A 100 14.42 -1.83 7.26
N ASN A 101 14.62 -2.43 8.43
CA ASN A 101 15.15 -3.80 8.60
C ASN A 101 14.07 -4.89 8.54
N ALA A 102 12.81 -4.52 8.40
CA ALA A 102 11.67 -5.45 8.27
C ALA A 102 11.05 -5.41 6.87
N ARG A 103 10.14 -6.32 6.61
CA ARG A 103 9.39 -6.41 5.35
C ARG A 103 7.90 -6.50 5.64
N LEU A 104 7.12 -6.00 4.70
CA LEU A 104 5.69 -6.23 4.67
C LEU A 104 5.43 -7.46 3.81
N LEU A 105 4.83 -8.50 4.38
CA LEU A 105 4.19 -9.57 3.64
C LEU A 105 2.77 -9.14 3.29
N ARG A 106 2.40 -9.30 2.03
CA ARG A 106 1.04 -9.10 1.54
C ARG A 106 0.58 -10.37 0.82
N LEU A 107 -0.56 -10.88 1.25
CA LEU A 107 -1.24 -12.05 0.69
C LEU A 107 -2.55 -11.62 0.03
N GLU A 108 -2.91 -12.22 -1.10
CA GLU A 108 -4.14 -11.95 -1.85
C GLU A 108 -4.95 -13.22 -2.02
N ASN A 109 -6.14 -13.32 -1.39
CA ASN A 109 -6.99 -14.52 -1.41
C ASN A 109 -6.24 -15.83 -1.09
N ALA A 110 -5.27 -15.79 -0.18
CA ALA A 110 -4.27 -16.83 0.00
C ALA A 110 -4.32 -17.51 1.39
N ARG A 111 -5.52 -17.72 1.95
CA ARG A 111 -5.69 -18.41 3.24
C ARG A 111 -5.31 -19.89 3.21
N ASP A 112 -5.26 -20.48 2.01
CA ASP A 112 -4.86 -21.85 1.73
C ASP A 112 -3.34 -22.05 1.77
N ILE A 113 -2.56 -20.97 1.78
CA ILE A 113 -1.10 -21.04 1.77
C ILE A 113 -0.58 -21.37 3.19
N THR A 114 0.29 -22.37 3.25
CA THR A 114 1.04 -22.68 4.47
C THR A 114 2.22 -21.73 4.62
N LEU A 115 2.21 -20.95 5.69
CA LEU A 115 3.27 -20.01 6.00
C LEU A 115 4.27 -20.61 7.02
N PRO A 116 5.51 -20.13 7.02
CA PRO A 116 6.49 -20.51 8.05
C PRO A 116 5.99 -20.25 9.46
N PRO A 117 6.41 -21.04 10.46
CA PRO A 117 6.07 -20.80 11.86
C PRO A 117 6.45 -19.38 12.30
N GLY A 118 5.60 -18.76 13.12
CA GLY A 118 5.85 -17.43 13.68
C GLY A 118 5.38 -16.27 12.81
N VAL A 119 4.92 -16.50 11.58
CA VAL A 119 4.33 -15.45 10.73
C VAL A 119 2.87 -15.22 11.15
N ALA A 120 2.62 -14.12 11.87
CA ALA A 120 1.27 -13.74 12.31
C ALA A 120 0.63 -12.81 11.24
N VAL A 121 -0.38 -13.32 10.54
CA VAL A 121 -1.09 -12.58 9.49
C VAL A 121 -2.38 -11.97 10.03
N THR A 122 -2.53 -10.67 9.86
CA THR A 122 -3.82 -10.00 10.03
C THR A 122 -4.57 -10.05 8.69
N TRP A 123 -5.73 -10.70 8.69
CA TRP A 123 -6.58 -10.81 7.51
C TRP A 123 -7.61 -9.68 7.48
N THR A 124 -7.70 -9.04 6.34
CA THR A 124 -8.63 -7.95 6.04
C THR A 124 -9.59 -8.37 4.94
N LYS A 125 -10.73 -7.70 4.86
CA LYS A 125 -11.70 -7.85 3.78
C LYS A 125 -11.69 -6.61 2.90
N ALA A 126 -11.72 -6.79 1.58
CA ALA A 126 -11.95 -5.68 0.66
C ALA A 126 -13.44 -5.27 0.73
N VAL A 127 -13.71 -4.01 1.02
CA VAL A 127 -15.06 -3.48 1.25
C VAL A 127 -15.41 -2.29 0.35
N GLY A 128 -14.51 -1.88 -0.51
CA GLY A 128 -14.76 -0.75 -1.41
C GLY A 128 -13.58 -0.43 -2.33
N LEU A 129 -13.78 0.54 -3.20
CA LEU A 129 -12.94 0.90 -4.32
C LEU A 129 -12.97 -0.20 -5.39
N ASP A 130 -11.83 -0.68 -5.87
CA ASP A 130 -11.79 -1.61 -7.01
C ASP A 130 -12.21 -3.04 -6.63
N CYS A 131 -11.98 -3.46 -5.38
CA CYS A 131 -12.33 -4.81 -4.87
C CYS A 131 -11.81 -5.95 -5.77
N ASP A 132 -10.55 -5.86 -6.21
CA ASP A 132 -9.93 -6.85 -7.11
C ASP A 132 -9.76 -8.23 -6.48
N ALA A 133 -9.78 -8.30 -5.16
CA ALA A 133 -9.74 -9.52 -4.37
C ALA A 133 -10.68 -9.39 -3.17
N ASP A 134 -11.17 -10.52 -2.65
CA ASP A 134 -12.09 -10.53 -1.51
C ASP A 134 -11.38 -10.18 -0.20
N GLN A 135 -10.11 -10.62 -0.07
CA GLN A 135 -9.36 -10.47 1.18
C GLN A 135 -7.86 -10.34 0.95
N PHE A 136 -7.22 -9.64 1.88
CA PHE A 136 -5.78 -9.49 1.93
C PHE A 136 -5.25 -9.87 3.31
N GLY A 137 -4.14 -10.59 3.35
CA GLY A 137 -3.38 -10.82 4.57
C GLY A 137 -2.19 -9.88 4.64
N LEU A 138 -1.96 -9.27 5.79
CA LEU A 138 -0.81 -8.39 6.04
C LEU A 138 -0.02 -8.89 7.26
N ALA A 139 1.28 -8.93 7.14
CA ALA A 139 2.18 -9.23 8.26
C ALA A 139 3.49 -8.44 8.15
N VAL A 140 4.04 -8.04 9.29
CA VAL A 140 5.40 -7.50 9.36
C VAL A 140 6.34 -8.64 9.72
N ILE A 141 7.37 -8.84 8.90
CA ILE A 141 8.34 -9.93 9.06
C ILE A 141 9.75 -9.36 9.15
N ALA A 142 10.55 -9.87 10.06
CA ALA A 142 11.95 -9.45 10.22
C ALA A 142 12.85 -10.11 9.17
N ASP A 143 12.67 -11.41 8.92
CA ASP A 143 13.43 -12.17 7.93
C ASP A 143 12.53 -12.68 6.81
N PRO A 144 12.66 -12.17 5.57
CA PRO A 144 11.88 -12.63 4.42
C PRO A 144 12.40 -13.94 3.81
N THR A 145 13.59 -14.41 4.20
CA THR A 145 14.27 -15.55 3.55
C THR A 145 13.40 -16.79 3.43
N PRO A 146 12.65 -17.22 4.48
CA PRO A 146 11.80 -18.40 4.39
C PRO A 146 10.60 -18.25 3.43
N LEU A 147 10.29 -17.02 3.00
CA LEU A 147 9.14 -16.71 2.12
C LEU A 147 9.55 -16.38 0.69
N LEU A 148 10.86 -16.22 0.40
CA LEU A 148 11.33 -15.80 -0.91
C LEU A 148 10.95 -16.79 -2.01
N ASP A 149 11.08 -18.09 -1.75
CA ASP A 149 10.76 -19.12 -2.72
C ASP A 149 9.25 -19.18 -3.01
N LEU A 150 8.45 -19.13 -1.96
CA LEU A 150 7.00 -19.03 -2.07
C LEU A 150 6.57 -17.80 -2.88
N ALA A 151 7.15 -16.63 -2.60
CA ALA A 151 6.83 -15.39 -3.30
C ALA A 151 7.30 -15.36 -4.77
N ARG A 152 8.29 -16.19 -5.15
CA ARG A 152 8.70 -16.35 -6.55
C ARG A 152 7.71 -17.20 -7.36
N HIS A 153 7.08 -18.18 -6.71
CA HIS A 153 6.26 -19.18 -7.40
C HIS A 153 4.75 -18.94 -7.25
N ASP A 154 4.32 -18.12 -6.28
CA ASP A 154 2.92 -17.78 -6.09
C ASP A 154 2.71 -16.26 -6.13
N ALA A 155 2.08 -15.78 -7.20
CA ALA A 155 1.81 -14.35 -7.42
C ALA A 155 0.88 -13.73 -6.36
N ARG A 156 0.19 -14.55 -5.57
CA ARG A 156 -0.66 -14.10 -4.45
C ARG A 156 0.16 -13.67 -3.24
N VAL A 157 1.45 -14.04 -3.20
CA VAL A 157 2.38 -13.72 -2.12
C VAL A 157 3.35 -12.66 -2.58
N ARG A 158 3.38 -11.52 -1.91
CA ARG A 158 4.31 -10.43 -2.22
C ARG A 158 5.04 -9.95 -0.98
N LEU A 159 6.30 -9.63 -1.17
CA LEU A 159 7.20 -9.13 -0.15
C LEU A 159 7.66 -7.74 -0.52
N TYR A 160 7.50 -6.79 0.40
CA TYR A 160 7.81 -5.39 0.17
C TYR A 160 8.82 -4.87 1.19
N ARG A 161 9.75 -4.04 0.74
CA ARG A 161 10.58 -3.19 1.59
C ARG A 161 9.92 -1.83 1.77
N PRO A 162 10.00 -1.19 2.94
CA PRO A 162 9.58 0.20 3.06
C PRO A 162 10.53 1.12 2.27
N ILE A 163 9.96 2.10 1.57
CA ILE A 163 10.67 3.17 0.86
C ILE A 163 10.33 4.55 1.43
N SER A 164 9.57 4.58 2.52
CA SER A 164 9.36 5.76 3.37
C SER A 164 9.18 5.31 4.81
N GLU A 165 9.34 6.25 5.76
CA GLU A 165 8.81 6.09 7.09
C GLU A 165 7.28 6.12 7.06
N LYS A 166 6.64 5.60 8.12
CA LYS A 166 5.20 5.81 8.33
C LYS A 166 4.99 7.26 8.76
N LEU A 167 4.36 8.03 7.88
CA LEU A 167 3.94 9.40 8.16
C LEU A 167 2.55 9.36 8.80
N CYS A 168 2.33 10.22 9.80
CA CYS A 168 1.05 10.38 10.46
C CYS A 168 0.53 11.81 10.27
N GLU A 169 -0.77 12.01 10.45
CA GLU A 169 -1.34 13.36 10.51
C GLU A 169 -0.63 14.20 11.58
N GLU A 170 -0.39 15.46 11.30
CA GLU A 170 0.07 16.41 12.31
C GLU A 170 -1.12 16.71 13.23
N LYS A 171 -1.02 16.31 14.52
CA LYS A 171 -2.02 16.67 15.51
C LYS A 171 -1.93 18.17 15.74
N SER A 172 -2.97 18.90 15.32
CA SER A 172 -3.17 20.32 15.66
C SER A 172 -3.45 20.49 17.13
#